data_a328048b2338d3751eff4f9ae6b7119e
#
_entry.id   a328048b2338d3751eff4f9ae6b7119e
#
_cell.length_a   1.000
_cell.length_b   1.000
_cell.length_c   1.000
_cell.angle_alpha   90.00
_cell.angle_beta   90.00
_cell.angle_gamma   90.00
#
_symmetry.space_group_name_H-M   'P 1'
#
loop_
_entity.id
_entity.type
_entity.pdbx_description
1 polymer ?
#
loop_
_entity_poly.entity_id
_entity_poly.type
_entity_poly.pdbx_seq_one_letter_code
_entity_poly.pdbx_strand_id
1 'polypeptide(L)'
;MDASISEDVRNNSAWNHRYFVCFGADELKTIEAEGGNRKEVLDSGKLVVDEDVVEREINYAKDHIAWAPQNPSPWNYLKGVLNRAGIPISDLQVFCEGFVGGKNADLMGDNVRSSHAIDWLGEIYALEGNFERSKACFEALGKKWDPIRRKYWEYRSKQLVTGD
;
A
#
# COMPACT_ATOMS: atom_id res chain seq x y z
N MET A 1 -20.09 5.80 -9.01
CA MET A 1 -18.98 5.05 -8.38
C MET A 1 -18.11 5.96 -7.52
N ASP A 2 -17.64 7.09 -8.05
CA ASP A 2 -16.85 8.03 -7.26
C ASP A 2 -17.63 8.61 -6.09
N ALA A 3 -18.93 8.86 -6.24
CA ALA A 3 -19.79 9.34 -5.17
C ALA A 3 -19.85 8.36 -3.99
N SER A 4 -19.89 7.06 -4.26
CA SER A 4 -19.92 6.03 -3.22
C SER A 4 -18.62 6.03 -2.40
N ILE A 5 -17.49 6.21 -3.03
CA ILE A 5 -16.20 6.29 -2.35
C ILE A 5 -16.08 7.61 -1.58
N SER A 6 -16.54 8.72 -2.16
CA SER A 6 -16.47 10.03 -1.53
C SER A 6 -17.38 10.13 -0.30
N GLU A 7 -18.53 9.47 -0.32
CA GLU A 7 -19.46 9.43 0.80
C GLU A 7 -18.98 8.51 1.92
N ASP A 8 -18.37 7.39 1.57
CA ASP A 8 -17.88 6.40 2.53
C ASP A 8 -16.54 5.83 2.08
N VAL A 9 -15.46 6.52 2.47
CA VAL A 9 -14.09 6.10 2.14
C VAL A 9 -13.73 4.76 2.80
N ARG A 10 -14.55 4.28 3.75
CA ARG A 10 -14.34 2.99 4.43
C ARG A 10 -14.99 1.83 3.68
N ASN A 11 -15.70 2.11 2.60
CA ASN A 11 -16.40 1.09 1.85
C ASN A 11 -15.43 0.30 0.95
N ASN A 12 -14.93 -0.83 1.47
CA ASN A 12 -14.03 -1.72 0.74
C ASN A 12 -14.64 -2.23 -0.57
N SER A 13 -15.95 -2.43 -0.61
CA SER A 13 -16.64 -2.90 -1.82
C SER A 13 -16.54 -1.87 -2.95
N ALA A 14 -16.66 -0.59 -2.63
CA ALA A 14 -16.50 0.48 -3.62
C ALA A 14 -15.06 0.54 -4.16
N TRP A 15 -14.06 0.40 -3.30
CA TRP A 15 -12.65 0.37 -3.71
C TRP A 15 -12.33 -0.84 -4.57
N ASN A 16 -12.83 -2.02 -4.20
CA ASN A 16 -12.64 -3.25 -4.97
C ASN A 16 -13.30 -3.13 -6.35
N HIS A 17 -14.49 -2.56 -6.42
CA HIS A 17 -15.20 -2.33 -7.68
C HIS A 17 -14.42 -1.37 -8.57
N ARG A 18 -13.90 -0.28 -7.99
CA ARG A 18 -13.08 0.69 -8.72
C ARG A 18 -11.84 0.02 -9.32
N TYR A 19 -11.16 -0.81 -8.55
CA TYR A 19 -9.99 -1.56 -9.02
C TYR A 19 -10.37 -2.45 -10.20
N PHE A 20 -11.47 -3.18 -10.10
CA PHE A 20 -11.94 -4.04 -11.19
C PHE A 20 -12.23 -3.24 -12.46
N VAL A 21 -12.91 -2.10 -12.33
CA VAL A 21 -13.24 -1.25 -13.49
C VAL A 21 -11.97 -0.69 -14.14
N CYS A 22 -10.99 -0.28 -13.36
CA CYS A 22 -9.76 0.32 -13.90
C CYS A 22 -8.79 -0.71 -14.47
N PHE A 23 -8.72 -1.90 -13.89
CA PHE A 23 -7.66 -2.87 -14.20
C PHE A 23 -8.17 -4.24 -14.62
N GLY A 24 -9.26 -4.72 -14.02
CA GLY A 24 -9.75 -6.07 -14.26
C GLY A 24 -10.35 -6.26 -15.65
N ALA A 25 -11.09 -5.28 -16.15
CA ALA A 25 -11.72 -5.36 -17.47
C ALA A 25 -10.68 -5.32 -18.60
N ASP A 26 -9.65 -4.52 -18.45
CA ASP A 26 -8.57 -4.42 -19.44
C ASP A 26 -7.77 -5.72 -19.51
N GLU A 27 -7.60 -6.37 -18.38
CA GLU A 27 -6.94 -7.68 -18.30
C GLU A 27 -7.70 -8.73 -19.14
N LEU A 28 -9.01 -8.76 -19.01
CA LEU A 28 -9.86 -9.69 -19.79
C LEU A 28 -9.83 -9.37 -21.28
N LYS A 29 -9.90 -8.10 -21.65
CA LYS A 29 -9.84 -7.67 -23.04
C LYS A 29 -8.51 -8.03 -23.69
N THR A 30 -7.41 -7.88 -22.97
CA THR A 30 -6.08 -8.22 -23.47
C THR A 30 -5.97 -9.71 -23.72
N ILE A 31 -6.49 -10.55 -22.81
CA ILE A 31 -6.49 -12.00 -22.95
C ILE A 31 -7.32 -12.41 -24.17
N GLU A 32 -8.49 -11.83 -24.36
CA GLU A 32 -9.35 -12.12 -25.50
C GLU A 32 -8.75 -11.68 -26.82
N ALA A 33 -8.16 -10.49 -26.87
CA ALA A 33 -7.58 -9.93 -28.09
C ALA A 33 -6.35 -10.72 -28.57
N GLU A 34 -5.55 -11.23 -27.65
CA GLU A 34 -4.35 -11.99 -27.98
C GLU A 34 -4.62 -13.48 -28.21
N GLY A 35 -5.86 -13.93 -27.95
CA GLY A 35 -6.21 -15.35 -28.04
C GLY A 35 -5.38 -16.22 -27.10
N GLY A 36 -4.76 -15.56 -26.13
CA GLY A 36 -3.80 -16.17 -25.24
C GLY A 36 -4.40 -16.78 -23.99
N ASN A 37 -3.65 -17.70 -23.45
CA ASN A 37 -3.92 -18.29 -22.17
C ASN A 37 -3.60 -17.24 -21.07
N ARG A 38 -4.47 -17.11 -20.09
CA ARG A 38 -4.28 -16.21 -18.94
C ARG A 38 -2.91 -16.39 -18.28
N LYS A 39 -2.41 -17.61 -18.24
CA LYS A 39 -1.12 -17.93 -17.67
C LYS A 39 0.03 -17.33 -18.47
N GLU A 40 -0.07 -17.31 -19.80
CA GLU A 40 0.96 -16.71 -20.65
C GLU A 40 1.04 -15.21 -20.47
N VAL A 41 -0.11 -14.54 -20.34
CA VAL A 41 -0.17 -13.10 -20.10
C VAL A 41 0.45 -12.76 -18.74
N LEU A 42 0.23 -13.58 -17.73
CA LEU A 42 0.82 -13.39 -16.41
C LEU A 42 2.32 -13.67 -16.38
N ASP A 43 2.76 -14.69 -17.09
CA ASP A 43 4.18 -15.08 -17.17
C ASP A 43 5.03 -14.07 -17.94
N SER A 44 4.44 -13.39 -18.93
CA SER A 44 5.14 -12.37 -19.69
C SER A 44 5.43 -11.10 -18.86
N GLY A 45 4.79 -10.95 -17.69
CA GLY A 45 4.98 -9.83 -16.78
C GLY A 45 4.60 -8.48 -17.35
N LYS A 46 4.08 -8.45 -18.56
CA LYS A 46 3.71 -7.24 -19.27
C LYS A 46 2.22 -7.16 -19.47
N LEU A 47 1.49 -7.08 -18.37
CA LEU A 47 0.17 -6.52 -18.47
C LEU A 47 0.36 -5.06 -18.86
N VAL A 48 -0.13 -4.69 -20.03
CA VAL A 48 -0.11 -3.31 -20.49
C VAL A 48 -1.04 -2.53 -19.57
N VAL A 49 -0.46 -1.93 -18.55
CA VAL A 49 -1.18 -1.05 -17.66
C VAL A 49 -1.01 0.36 -18.24
N ASP A 50 -2.11 1.05 -18.49
CA ASP A 50 -2.09 2.42 -18.96
C ASP A 50 -1.47 3.30 -17.86
N GLU A 51 -0.31 3.89 -18.14
CA GLU A 51 0.42 4.72 -17.18
C GLU A 51 -0.41 5.91 -16.70
N ASP A 52 -1.23 6.49 -17.56
CA ASP A 52 -2.11 7.60 -17.20
C ASP A 52 -3.17 7.15 -16.19
N VAL A 53 -3.72 5.97 -16.35
CA VAL A 53 -4.68 5.39 -15.41
C VAL A 53 -3.99 5.12 -14.07
N VAL A 54 -2.81 4.54 -14.10
CA VAL A 54 -2.04 4.24 -12.88
C VAL A 54 -1.76 5.53 -12.09
N GLU A 55 -1.25 6.55 -12.75
CA GLU A 55 -0.95 7.84 -12.10
C GLU A 55 -2.21 8.47 -11.51
N ARG A 56 -3.30 8.47 -12.26
CA ARG A 56 -4.58 8.97 -11.78
C ARG A 56 -5.05 8.23 -10.54
N GLU A 57 -4.96 6.90 -10.53
CA GLU A 57 -5.42 6.08 -9.41
C GLU A 57 -4.51 6.20 -8.18
N ILE A 58 -3.21 6.35 -8.38
CA ILE A 58 -2.29 6.61 -7.28
C ILE A 58 -2.65 7.96 -6.61
N ASN A 59 -2.84 8.99 -7.40
CA ASN A 59 -3.18 10.32 -6.89
C ASN A 59 -4.55 10.33 -6.20
N TYR A 60 -5.52 9.61 -6.75
CA TYR A 60 -6.83 9.46 -6.14
C TYR A 60 -6.75 8.80 -4.76
N ALA A 61 -6.00 7.72 -4.66
CA ALA A 61 -5.79 7.02 -3.38
C ALA A 61 -5.06 7.92 -2.37
N LYS A 62 -4.01 8.64 -2.81
CA LYS A 62 -3.26 9.57 -1.95
C LYS A 62 -4.15 10.66 -1.38
N ASP A 63 -5.05 11.21 -2.19
CA ASP A 63 -5.98 12.24 -1.75
C ASP A 63 -6.92 11.72 -0.67
N HIS A 64 -7.42 10.50 -0.83
CA HIS A 64 -8.29 9.86 0.17
C HIS A 64 -7.52 9.49 1.44
N ILE A 65 -6.27 9.08 1.32
CA ILE A 65 -5.40 8.83 2.48
C ILE A 65 -5.17 10.13 3.25
N ALA A 66 -4.89 11.23 2.55
CA ALA A 66 -4.68 12.53 3.18
C ALA A 66 -5.91 13.00 3.96
N TRP A 67 -7.10 12.69 3.43
CA TRP A 67 -8.37 13.04 4.08
C TRP A 67 -8.67 12.17 5.30
N ALA A 68 -8.40 10.86 5.21
CA ALA A 68 -8.67 9.91 6.30
C ALA A 68 -7.48 8.94 6.48
N PRO A 69 -6.35 9.39 7.08
CA PRO A 69 -5.10 8.62 7.11
C PRO A 69 -5.18 7.29 7.86
N GLN A 70 -6.15 7.11 8.75
CA GLN A 70 -6.31 5.87 9.52
C GLN A 70 -7.28 4.88 8.86
N ASN A 71 -7.87 5.23 7.73
CA ASN A 71 -8.72 4.31 6.99
C ASN A 71 -7.85 3.34 6.18
N PRO A 72 -7.96 2.02 6.42
CA PRO A 72 -7.12 1.04 5.69
C PRO A 72 -7.46 0.90 4.22
N SER A 73 -8.69 1.22 3.81
CA SER A 73 -9.17 0.95 2.45
C SER A 73 -8.36 1.64 1.35
N PRO A 74 -8.12 2.96 1.39
CA PRO A 74 -7.30 3.59 0.36
C PRO A 74 -5.84 3.15 0.40
N TRP A 75 -5.30 2.81 1.57
CA TRP A 75 -3.95 2.26 1.67
C TRP A 75 -3.84 0.90 0.96
N ASN A 76 -4.81 0.01 1.18
CA ASN A 76 -4.84 -1.30 0.53
C ASN A 76 -5.03 -1.14 -0.99
N TYR A 77 -5.88 -0.21 -1.41
CA TYR A 77 -6.08 0.10 -2.81
C TYR A 77 -4.79 0.58 -3.47
N LEU A 78 -4.10 1.52 -2.84
CA LEU A 78 -2.83 2.04 -3.34
C LEU A 78 -1.80 0.92 -3.50
N LYS A 79 -1.70 0.04 -2.51
CA LYS A 79 -0.78 -1.10 -2.58
C LYS A 79 -1.10 -2.02 -3.76
N GLY A 80 -2.38 -2.29 -3.99
CA GLY A 80 -2.82 -3.08 -5.13
C GLY A 80 -2.47 -2.44 -6.47
N VAL A 81 -2.65 -1.13 -6.59
CA VAL A 81 -2.29 -0.39 -7.80
C VAL A 81 -0.78 -0.43 -8.05
N LEU A 82 0.03 -0.22 -7.01
CA LEU A 82 1.49 -0.28 -7.12
C LEU A 82 1.96 -1.67 -7.56
N ASN A 83 1.41 -2.72 -6.96
CA ASN A 83 1.75 -4.09 -7.32
C ASN A 83 1.39 -4.38 -8.79
N ARG A 84 0.24 -3.92 -9.22
CA ARG A 84 -0.24 -4.08 -10.60
C ARG A 84 0.68 -3.39 -11.60
N ALA A 85 1.14 -2.19 -11.26
CA ALA A 85 1.98 -1.37 -12.13
C ALA A 85 3.47 -1.76 -12.05
N GLY A 86 3.86 -2.63 -11.12
CA GLY A 86 5.26 -2.97 -10.91
C GLY A 86 6.06 -1.85 -10.27
N ILE A 87 5.40 -0.94 -9.56
CA ILE A 87 6.05 0.17 -8.88
C ILE A 87 6.43 -0.27 -7.47
N PRO A 88 7.71 -0.13 -7.06
CA PRO A 88 8.11 -0.53 -5.71
C PRO A 88 7.51 0.38 -4.64
N ILE A 89 7.15 -0.20 -3.52
CA ILE A 89 6.58 0.52 -2.38
C ILE A 89 7.52 1.63 -1.87
N SER A 90 8.83 1.46 -2.07
CA SER A 90 9.83 2.45 -1.67
C SER A 90 9.67 3.81 -2.37
N ASP A 91 9.01 3.86 -3.50
CA ASP A 91 8.69 5.12 -4.18
C ASP A 91 7.72 5.99 -3.35
N LEU A 92 7.02 5.39 -2.40
CA LEU A 92 6.09 6.08 -1.51
C LEU A 92 6.70 6.43 -0.16
N GLN A 93 8.01 6.29 0.01
CA GLN A 93 8.69 6.54 1.30
C GLN A 93 8.43 7.96 1.82
N VAL A 94 8.66 8.97 0.99
CA VAL A 94 8.48 10.38 1.38
C VAL A 94 7.01 10.66 1.74
N PHE A 95 6.10 10.09 0.95
CA PHE A 95 4.67 10.22 1.22
C PHE A 95 4.32 9.64 2.61
N CYS A 96 4.80 8.43 2.91
CA CYS A 96 4.56 7.77 4.19
C CYS A 96 5.21 8.53 5.35
N GLU A 97 6.44 9.03 5.17
CA GLU A 97 7.15 9.78 6.19
C GLU A 97 6.39 11.06 6.58
N GLY A 98 5.66 11.65 5.63
CA GLY A 98 4.82 12.82 5.91
C GLY A 98 3.71 12.57 6.91
N PHE A 99 3.29 11.32 7.10
CA PHE A 99 2.24 10.95 8.06
C PHE A 99 2.77 10.60 9.45
N VAL A 100 4.09 10.56 9.63
CA VAL A 100 4.68 10.24 10.93
C VAL A 100 5.54 11.39 11.50
N GLY A 101 5.70 12.47 10.74
CA GLY A 101 6.44 13.63 11.18
C GLY A 101 7.83 13.79 10.55
N GLY A 102 8.12 13.06 9.47
CA GLY A 102 9.35 13.17 8.73
C GLY A 102 10.25 11.94 8.80
N LYS A 103 11.44 12.06 8.23
CA LYS A 103 12.35 10.92 8.02
C LYS A 103 12.85 10.27 9.31
N ASN A 104 13.17 11.06 10.31
CA ASN A 104 13.71 10.56 11.58
C ASN A 104 12.74 10.85 12.73
N ALA A 105 11.44 10.75 12.43
CA ALA A 105 10.39 11.08 13.39
C ALA A 105 10.36 10.09 14.56
N ASP A 106 9.88 10.60 15.70
CA ASP A 106 9.53 9.76 16.83
C ASP A 106 8.21 9.04 16.52
N LEU A 107 8.30 7.74 16.29
CA LEU A 107 7.14 6.92 15.94
C LEU A 107 6.17 6.71 17.11
N MET A 108 6.58 7.05 18.31
CA MET A 108 5.73 7.02 19.51
C MET A 108 5.13 8.38 19.83
N GLY A 109 5.46 9.41 19.04
CA GLY A 109 5.07 10.79 19.30
C GLY A 109 3.71 11.17 18.72
N ASP A 110 3.30 12.39 18.99
CA ASP A 110 1.98 12.92 18.63
C ASP A 110 1.87 13.32 17.14
N ASN A 111 2.97 13.31 16.41
CA ASN A 111 2.98 13.68 15.00
C ASN A 111 2.56 12.54 14.06
N VAL A 112 2.35 11.35 14.60
CA VAL A 112 1.90 10.21 13.82
C VAL A 112 0.41 10.34 13.53
N ARG A 113 0.06 10.43 12.24
CA ARG A 113 -1.32 10.55 11.79
C ARG A 113 -1.88 9.25 11.21
N SER A 114 -1.03 8.29 10.90
CA SER A 114 -1.45 7.01 10.35
C SER A 114 -0.55 5.87 10.81
N SER A 115 -1.16 4.86 11.42
CA SER A 115 -0.48 3.61 11.75
C SER A 115 -0.15 2.81 10.48
N HIS A 116 -0.95 2.97 9.42
CA HIS A 116 -0.69 2.31 8.14
C HIS A 116 0.60 2.83 7.50
N ALA A 117 0.89 4.11 7.66
CA ALA A 117 2.16 4.69 7.20
C ALA A 117 3.35 4.04 7.90
N ILE A 118 3.23 3.77 9.20
CA ILE A 118 4.29 3.08 9.95
C ILE A 118 4.51 1.66 9.43
N ASP A 119 3.43 0.94 9.14
CA ASP A 119 3.51 -0.41 8.55
C ASP A 119 4.23 -0.38 7.20
N TRP A 120 3.86 0.54 6.33
CA TRP A 120 4.52 0.73 5.03
C TRP A 120 5.99 1.07 5.19
N LEU A 121 6.31 1.99 6.09
CA LEU A 121 7.71 2.38 6.35
C LEU A 121 8.53 1.21 6.90
N GLY A 122 7.94 0.37 7.74
CA GLY A 122 8.60 -0.84 8.21
C GLY A 122 9.02 -1.73 7.07
N GLU A 123 8.14 -1.96 6.11
CA GLU A 123 8.44 -2.75 4.91
C GLU A 123 9.47 -2.06 4.02
N ILE A 124 9.33 -0.74 3.80
CA ILE A 124 10.25 0.04 2.96
C ILE A 124 11.67 0.01 3.55
N TYR A 125 11.81 0.26 4.84
CA TYR A 125 13.12 0.23 5.49
C TYR A 125 13.76 -1.15 5.46
N ALA A 126 12.95 -2.21 5.57
CA ALA A 126 13.45 -3.58 5.43
C ALA A 126 14.01 -3.84 4.03
N LEU A 127 13.32 -3.34 2.98
CA LEU A 127 13.78 -3.47 1.61
C LEU A 127 15.07 -2.69 1.35
N GLU A 128 15.29 -1.59 2.05
CA GLU A 128 16.50 -0.79 1.97
C GLU A 128 17.67 -1.37 2.77
N GLY A 129 17.44 -2.41 3.56
CA GLY A 129 18.42 -2.97 4.46
C GLY A 129 18.57 -2.21 5.78
N ASN A 130 17.70 -1.25 6.04
CA ASN A 130 17.69 -0.49 7.28
C ASN A 130 16.82 -1.20 8.33
N PHE A 131 17.34 -2.30 8.84
CA PHE A 131 16.59 -3.16 9.76
C PHE A 131 16.34 -2.50 11.12
N GLU A 132 17.21 -1.62 11.55
CA GLU A 132 17.03 -0.90 12.80
C GLU A 132 15.79 -0.01 12.76
N ARG A 133 15.59 0.77 11.70
CA ARG A 133 14.40 1.60 11.52
C ARG A 133 13.15 0.75 11.27
N SER A 134 13.28 -0.32 10.50
CA SER A 134 12.19 -1.24 10.26
C SER A 134 11.68 -1.85 11.57
N LYS A 135 12.59 -2.30 12.40
CA LYS A 135 12.27 -2.86 13.71
C LYS A 135 11.57 -1.83 14.60
N ALA A 136 12.05 -0.59 14.59
CA ALA A 136 11.42 0.50 15.35
C ALA A 136 9.98 0.73 14.92
N CYS A 137 9.67 0.63 13.62
CA CYS A 137 8.31 0.74 13.10
C CYS A 137 7.42 -0.37 13.66
N PHE A 138 7.85 -1.62 13.59
CA PHE A 138 7.04 -2.73 14.09
C PHE A 138 6.89 -2.71 15.61
N GLU A 139 7.90 -2.30 16.34
CA GLU A 139 7.81 -2.13 17.79
C GLU A 139 6.80 -1.03 18.17
N ALA A 140 6.81 0.09 17.46
CA ALA A 140 5.84 1.16 17.70
C ALA A 140 4.41 0.70 17.45
N LEU A 141 4.19 -0.09 16.39
CA LEU A 141 2.87 -0.67 16.10
C LEU A 141 2.41 -1.60 17.21
N GLY A 142 3.27 -2.49 17.67
CA GLY A 142 2.92 -3.44 18.72
C GLY A 142 2.71 -2.82 20.09
N LYS A 143 3.40 -1.71 20.37
CA LYS A 143 3.35 -1.06 21.69
C LYS A 143 2.26 0.00 21.80
N LYS A 144 2.01 0.75 20.73
CA LYS A 144 1.13 1.94 20.82
C LYS A 144 0.00 1.92 19.79
N TRP A 145 0.32 1.73 18.51
CA TRP A 145 -0.64 2.05 17.44
C TRP A 145 -1.57 0.90 17.11
N ASP A 146 -1.12 -0.35 17.31
CA ASP A 146 -1.92 -1.54 17.02
C ASP A 146 -1.63 -2.66 18.03
N PRO A 147 -1.84 -2.41 19.34
CA PRO A 147 -1.47 -3.37 20.38
C PRO A 147 -2.29 -4.66 20.35
N ILE A 148 -3.46 -4.66 19.74
CA ILE A 148 -4.28 -5.87 19.59
C ILE A 148 -3.54 -6.92 18.78
N ARG A 149 -2.75 -6.50 17.78
CA ARG A 149 -1.93 -7.40 16.95
C ARG A 149 -0.47 -7.42 17.38
N ARG A 150 -0.18 -7.19 18.63
CA ARG A 150 1.18 -7.14 19.18
C ARG A 150 2.04 -8.34 18.80
N LYS A 151 1.50 -9.55 18.91
CA LYS A 151 2.22 -10.77 18.56
C LYS A 151 2.59 -10.83 17.09
N TYR A 152 1.73 -10.34 16.22
CA TYR A 152 1.99 -10.23 14.79
C TYR A 152 3.16 -9.28 14.51
N TRP A 153 3.19 -8.12 15.16
CA TRP A 153 4.28 -7.16 14.98
C TRP A 153 5.60 -7.65 15.55
N GLU A 154 5.57 -8.37 16.67
CA GLU A 154 6.75 -9.04 17.22
C GLU A 154 7.30 -10.07 16.24
N TYR A 155 6.43 -10.84 15.62
CA TYR A 155 6.80 -11.82 14.59
C TYR A 155 7.46 -11.14 13.39
N ARG A 156 6.87 -10.05 12.88
CA ARG A 156 7.44 -9.27 11.78
C ARG A 156 8.82 -8.74 12.13
N SER A 157 8.99 -8.24 13.34
CA SER A 157 10.26 -7.73 13.85
C SER A 157 11.34 -8.82 13.90
N LYS A 158 10.98 -10.02 14.35
CA LYS A 158 11.90 -11.16 14.40
C LYS A 158 12.34 -11.64 13.03
N GLN A 159 11.47 -11.55 12.04
CA GLN A 159 11.81 -11.95 10.67
C GLN A 159 12.93 -11.11 10.07
N LEU A 160 13.08 -9.86 10.50
CA LEU A 160 14.18 -9.00 10.04
C LEU A 160 15.55 -9.54 10.44
N VAL A 161 15.63 -10.21 11.58
CA VAL A 161 16.90 -10.77 12.12
C VAL A 161 17.24 -12.07 11.43
N THR A 162 16.24 -12.83 11.00
CA THR A 162 16.43 -14.15 10.37
C THR A 162 16.38 -14.11 8.85
N GLY A 163 16.09 -12.96 8.27
CA GLY A 163 15.93 -12.76 6.83
C GLY A 163 17.20 -12.66 6.03
N ASP A 164 18.33 -12.96 6.64
CA ASP A 164 19.62 -12.98 5.93
C ASP A 164 19.79 -14.25 5.08
#